data_caba7c0b7980a6898302a4c301ef4375
#
_entry.id   caba7c0b7980a6898302a4c301ef4375
#
_cell.length_a   1.000
_cell.length_b   1.000
_cell.length_c   1.000
_cell.angle_alpha   90.00
_cell.angle_beta   90.00
_cell.angle_gamma   90.00
#
_symmetry.space_group_name_H-M   'P 1'
#
loop_
_entity.id
_entity.type
_entity.pdbx_description
1 polymer ?
#
loop_
_entity_poly.entity_id
_entity_poly.type
_entity_poly.pdbx_seq_one_letter_code
_entity_poly.pdbx_strand_id
1 'polypeptide(L)'
;MKSKQNELNREQGRTTRHFLQLCLLPLFMVVVCAGCKQEAKVAADTKTVAAPAADTNPVGTYALVTVDGNKVPCTVQHEGHTMTIKSGGFIINADGTCSSKMFLAGRDAAIEVKAAYTREGPKLTMQWQGAGMTIGTVEGDKFTMDNEGMVFVYKK
;
A
#
# COMPACT_ATOMS: atom_id res chain seq x y z
N MET A 1 -15.59 22.37 44.19
CA MET A 1 -15.43 20.91 44.02
C MET A 1 -14.81 20.60 42.67
N LYS A 2 -13.55 20.95 42.50
CA LYS A 2 -12.75 20.65 41.27
C LYS A 2 -11.34 20.32 41.75
N SER A 3 -11.05 19.07 42.10
CA SER A 3 -9.65 18.67 42.39
C SER A 3 -9.54 17.20 42.76
N LYS A 4 -10.04 16.27 41.98
CA LYS A 4 -9.78 14.83 42.22
C LYS A 4 -9.70 13.95 40.94
N GLN A 5 -9.60 14.53 39.77
CA GLN A 5 -9.52 13.73 38.54
C GLN A 5 -8.14 13.73 37.81
N ASN A 6 -7.11 14.32 38.45
CA ASN A 6 -5.78 14.42 37.82
C ASN A 6 -4.71 13.44 38.35
N GLU A 7 -5.07 12.53 39.25
CA GLU A 7 -4.07 11.58 39.79
C GLU A 7 -4.10 10.16 39.25
N LEU A 8 -5.07 9.80 38.41
CA LEU A 8 -5.21 8.42 37.90
C LEU A 8 -4.49 8.12 36.57
N ASN A 9 -3.84 9.09 35.96
CA ASN A 9 -3.16 8.89 34.66
C ASN A 9 -1.62 8.86 34.76
N ARG A 10 -1.04 8.62 35.94
CA ARG A 10 0.43 8.69 36.09
C ARG A 10 1.14 7.36 36.34
N GLU A 11 0.46 6.24 36.27
CA GLU A 11 1.07 4.93 36.59
C GLU A 11 1.01 3.84 35.50
N GLN A 12 1.01 4.19 34.25
CA GLN A 12 1.22 3.16 33.21
C GLN A 12 2.30 3.57 32.21
N GLY A 13 3.52 3.53 32.64
CA GLY A 13 4.65 3.84 31.78
C GLY A 13 5.98 3.35 32.32
N ARG A 14 6.18 2.06 32.50
CA ARG A 14 7.55 1.49 32.60
C ARG A 14 7.48 -0.04 32.61
N THR A 15 7.60 -0.63 31.47
CA THR A 15 8.14 -2.01 31.39
C THR A 15 9.10 -2.08 30.22
N THR A 16 10.30 -1.62 30.47
CA THR A 16 11.50 -1.94 29.71
C THR A 16 11.77 -3.43 29.87
N ARG A 17 11.61 -4.22 28.84
CA ARG A 17 12.14 -5.58 28.79
C ARG A 17 13.28 -5.60 27.78
N HIS A 18 14.48 -5.45 28.36
CA HIS A 18 15.72 -5.92 27.75
C HIS A 18 15.62 -7.43 27.56
N PHE A 19 15.53 -7.90 26.35
CA PHE A 19 15.87 -9.26 26.02
C PHE A 19 17.22 -9.26 25.29
N LEU A 20 18.25 -9.37 26.14
CA LEU A 20 19.58 -9.77 25.76
C LEU A 20 19.52 -11.28 25.49
N GLN A 21 19.62 -11.72 24.26
CA GLN A 21 19.85 -13.14 23.98
C GLN A 21 21.10 -13.31 23.15
N LEU A 22 22.06 -13.73 23.92
CA LEU A 22 23.41 -14.14 23.62
C LEU A 22 23.45 -15.34 22.67
N CYS A 23 24.38 -15.26 21.73
CA CYS A 23 25.19 -16.33 21.12
C CYS A 23 24.68 -17.77 21.13
N LEU A 24 24.70 -18.39 19.98
CA LEU A 24 25.47 -19.62 19.76
C LEU A 24 25.63 -19.90 18.25
N LEU A 25 26.85 -19.82 17.77
CA LEU A 25 27.33 -20.50 16.57
C LEU A 25 27.42 -22.01 16.82
N PRO A 26 27.15 -22.81 15.82
CA PRO A 26 28.10 -23.87 15.43
C PRO A 26 28.39 -23.79 13.93
N LEU A 27 29.61 -23.57 13.54
CA LEU A 27 30.66 -24.54 13.24
C LEU A 27 30.26 -25.62 12.24
N PHE A 28 30.75 -25.42 11.00
CA PHE A 28 31.28 -26.41 10.05
C PHE A 28 30.56 -27.72 9.79
N MET A 29 30.10 -27.91 8.56
CA MET A 29 30.41 -29.15 7.83
C MET A 29 30.54 -28.85 6.33
N VAL A 30 31.78 -28.88 5.85
CA VAL A 30 32.15 -28.99 4.44
C VAL A 30 31.90 -30.44 4.03
N VAL A 31 30.94 -30.66 3.14
CA VAL A 31 30.85 -31.90 2.39
C VAL A 31 31.23 -31.62 0.94
N VAL A 32 32.44 -31.98 0.63
CA VAL A 32 32.92 -32.12 -0.74
C VAL A 32 32.33 -33.43 -1.31
N CYS A 33 31.36 -33.32 -2.21
CA CYS A 33 31.00 -34.43 -3.10
C CYS A 33 31.45 -34.09 -4.52
N ALA A 34 32.50 -34.76 -4.93
CA ALA A 34 32.97 -34.80 -6.31
C ALA A 34 31.98 -35.59 -7.17
N GLY A 35 31.71 -35.06 -8.35
CA GLY A 35 31.44 -35.83 -9.55
C GLY A 35 29.99 -36.26 -9.81
N CYS A 36 29.28 -35.46 -10.60
CA CYS A 36 28.42 -36.00 -11.66
C CYS A 36 28.35 -34.96 -12.79
N LYS A 37 28.95 -35.28 -13.93
CA LYS A 37 28.66 -34.65 -15.20
C LYS A 37 27.20 -34.90 -15.55
N GLN A 38 26.37 -33.92 -15.48
CA GLN A 38 25.05 -33.94 -16.09
C GLN A 38 25.00 -32.82 -17.10
N GLU A 39 24.99 -33.20 -18.36
CA GLU A 39 24.70 -32.32 -19.48
C GLU A 39 23.33 -31.69 -19.25
N ALA A 40 23.30 -30.47 -18.76
CA ALA A 40 22.09 -29.67 -18.67
C ALA A 40 21.76 -29.15 -20.07
N LYS A 41 20.77 -29.79 -20.69
CA LYS A 41 20.01 -29.26 -21.82
C LYS A 41 19.58 -27.82 -21.47
N VAL A 42 20.18 -26.87 -22.18
CA VAL A 42 19.84 -25.46 -22.08
C VAL A 42 18.40 -25.29 -22.56
N ALA A 43 17.45 -25.30 -21.64
CA ALA A 43 16.15 -24.72 -21.86
C ALA A 43 16.35 -23.20 -21.87
N ALA A 44 16.23 -22.60 -23.02
CA ALA A 44 16.20 -21.14 -23.17
C ALA A 44 14.98 -20.62 -22.42
N ASP A 45 15.18 -20.20 -21.18
CA ASP A 45 14.24 -19.34 -20.46
C ASP A 45 14.20 -18.02 -21.22
N THR A 46 13.26 -17.92 -22.13
CA THR A 46 12.88 -16.65 -22.74
C THR A 46 12.23 -15.82 -21.63
N LYS A 47 13.08 -15.20 -20.81
CA LYS A 47 12.65 -14.13 -19.92
C LYS A 47 12.02 -13.08 -20.81
N THR A 48 10.70 -13.10 -20.89
CA THR A 48 9.91 -12.03 -21.50
C THR A 48 10.28 -10.76 -20.76
N VAL A 49 11.20 -9.99 -21.33
CA VAL A 49 11.49 -8.63 -20.90
C VAL A 49 10.20 -7.87 -21.16
N ALA A 50 9.44 -7.62 -20.09
CA ALA A 50 8.30 -6.73 -20.15
C ALA A 50 8.80 -5.44 -20.79
N ALA A 51 8.18 -5.05 -21.90
CA ALA A 51 8.47 -3.79 -22.56
C ALA A 51 8.42 -2.68 -21.50
N PRO A 52 9.34 -1.72 -21.51
CA PRO A 52 9.31 -0.60 -20.56
C PRO A 52 7.94 0.04 -20.69
N ALA A 53 7.21 0.10 -19.56
CA ALA A 53 5.91 0.74 -19.50
C ALA A 53 6.09 2.16 -20.05
N ALA A 54 5.35 2.49 -21.10
CA ALA A 54 5.37 3.82 -21.69
C ALA A 54 5.23 4.84 -20.58
N ASP A 55 6.07 5.88 -20.58
CA ASP A 55 6.07 6.94 -19.56
C ASP A 55 4.77 7.73 -19.68
N THR A 56 3.72 7.19 -19.11
CA THR A 56 2.38 7.78 -19.12
C THR A 56 2.31 8.88 -18.09
N ASN A 57 1.93 10.09 -18.54
CA ASN A 57 1.68 11.22 -17.64
C ASN A 57 0.58 10.83 -16.63
N PRO A 58 0.87 10.75 -15.31
CA PRO A 58 -0.10 10.37 -14.31
C PRO A 58 -1.16 11.45 -14.06
N VAL A 59 -0.86 12.70 -14.41
CA VAL A 59 -1.72 13.85 -14.10
C VAL A 59 -3.11 13.70 -14.71
N GLY A 60 -4.13 13.91 -13.88
CA GLY A 60 -5.53 13.86 -14.31
C GLY A 60 -6.49 13.39 -13.22
N THR A 61 -7.75 13.25 -13.63
CA THR A 61 -8.84 12.80 -12.78
C THR A 61 -9.20 11.37 -13.15
N TYR A 62 -9.30 10.52 -12.13
CA TYR A 62 -9.59 9.10 -12.23
C TYR A 62 -10.86 8.77 -11.45
N ALA A 63 -11.75 8.00 -12.04
CA ALA A 63 -12.94 7.48 -11.36
C ALA A 63 -12.65 6.12 -10.73
N LEU A 64 -13.13 5.87 -9.51
CA LEU A 64 -13.03 4.58 -8.85
C LEU A 64 -13.88 3.53 -9.58
N VAL A 65 -13.27 2.43 -9.96
CA VAL A 65 -13.92 1.34 -10.71
C VAL A 65 -14.15 0.11 -9.84
N THR A 66 -13.12 -0.31 -9.09
CA THR A 66 -13.22 -1.48 -8.21
C THR A 66 -12.51 -1.25 -6.88
N VAL A 67 -12.98 -1.96 -5.85
CA VAL A 67 -12.33 -2.11 -4.56
C VAL A 67 -12.26 -3.60 -4.26
N ASP A 68 -11.05 -4.13 -4.03
CA ASP A 68 -10.77 -5.57 -3.86
C ASP A 68 -11.40 -6.43 -4.98
N GLY A 69 -11.32 -5.93 -6.23
CA GLY A 69 -11.91 -6.58 -7.40
C GLY A 69 -13.42 -6.40 -7.55
N ASN A 70 -14.13 -5.89 -6.55
CA ASN A 70 -15.57 -5.64 -6.61
C ASN A 70 -15.88 -4.31 -7.30
N LYS A 71 -16.74 -4.32 -8.31
CA LYS A 71 -17.15 -3.08 -9.00
C LYS A 71 -17.95 -2.18 -8.06
N VAL A 72 -17.66 -0.86 -8.07
CA VAL A 72 -18.48 0.11 -7.34
C VAL A 72 -19.80 0.38 -8.08
N PRO A 73 -20.92 0.54 -7.33
CA PRO A 73 -21.03 0.50 -5.88
C PRO A 73 -20.86 -0.90 -5.30
N CYS A 74 -20.14 -1.04 -4.18
CA CYS A 74 -19.87 -2.33 -3.54
C CYS A 74 -19.80 -2.21 -2.01
N THR A 75 -19.98 -3.34 -1.34
CA THR A 75 -19.79 -3.47 0.10
C THR A 75 -18.52 -4.28 0.35
N VAL A 76 -17.62 -3.75 1.14
CA VAL A 76 -16.34 -4.37 1.52
C VAL A 76 -16.20 -4.45 3.03
N GLN A 77 -15.36 -5.37 3.48
CA GLN A 77 -14.97 -5.47 4.89
C GLN A 77 -13.50 -5.10 5.02
N HIS A 78 -13.18 -4.22 5.96
CA HIS A 78 -11.82 -3.81 6.27
C HIS A 78 -11.68 -3.62 7.78
N GLU A 79 -10.65 -4.25 8.38
CA GLU A 79 -10.39 -4.21 9.83
C GLU A 79 -11.61 -4.53 10.70
N GLY A 80 -12.44 -5.49 10.28
CA GLY A 80 -13.66 -5.88 11.00
C GLY A 80 -14.85 -4.93 10.82
N HIS A 81 -14.71 -3.88 10.02
CA HIS A 81 -15.79 -2.95 9.69
C HIS A 81 -16.35 -3.22 8.29
N THR A 82 -17.67 -3.20 8.17
CA THR A 82 -18.34 -3.27 6.88
C THR A 82 -18.66 -1.87 6.38
N MET A 83 -18.24 -1.55 5.16
CA MET A 83 -18.56 -0.27 4.53
C MET A 83 -19.11 -0.47 3.11
N THR A 84 -20.09 0.33 2.74
CA THR A 84 -20.61 0.36 1.37
C THR A 84 -20.12 1.61 0.66
N ILE A 85 -19.31 1.39 -0.39
CA ILE A 85 -18.71 2.44 -1.22
C ILE A 85 -19.65 2.67 -2.41
N LYS A 86 -20.20 3.88 -2.54
CA LYS A 86 -21.08 4.28 -3.64
C LYS A 86 -20.29 4.67 -4.89
N SER A 87 -19.28 5.47 -4.71
CA SER A 87 -18.40 5.97 -5.76
C SER A 87 -17.15 6.59 -5.16
N GLY A 88 -16.18 6.90 -5.99
CA GLY A 88 -14.97 7.61 -5.59
C GLY A 88 -14.24 8.19 -6.78
N GLY A 89 -13.24 9.01 -6.49
CA GLY A 89 -12.36 9.59 -7.49
C GLY A 89 -10.99 9.87 -6.91
N PHE A 90 -10.03 9.99 -7.79
CA PHE A 90 -8.65 10.33 -7.46
C PHE A 90 -8.15 11.40 -8.42
N ILE A 91 -7.51 12.43 -7.89
CA ILE A 91 -6.96 13.53 -8.70
C ILE A 91 -5.45 13.55 -8.46
N ILE A 92 -4.68 13.53 -9.54
CA ILE A 92 -3.22 13.70 -9.52
C ILE A 92 -2.91 15.01 -10.21
N ASN A 93 -2.31 15.93 -9.48
CA ASN A 93 -1.94 17.27 -9.97
C ASN A 93 -0.49 17.33 -10.44
N ALA A 94 -0.18 18.26 -11.32
CA ALA A 94 1.17 18.46 -11.84
C ALA A 94 2.14 19.06 -10.80
N ASP A 95 1.62 19.62 -9.72
CA ASP A 95 2.39 20.27 -8.65
C ASP A 95 2.92 19.28 -7.58
N GLY A 96 2.78 17.97 -7.79
CA GLY A 96 3.19 16.95 -6.82
C GLY A 96 2.17 16.69 -5.72
N THR A 97 0.94 17.19 -5.87
CA THR A 97 -0.15 16.91 -4.94
C THR A 97 -1.18 15.95 -5.54
N CYS A 98 -1.89 15.23 -4.69
CA CYS A 98 -3.03 14.41 -5.10
C CYS A 98 -4.12 14.41 -4.03
N SER A 99 -5.33 14.03 -4.43
CA SER A 99 -6.44 13.87 -3.51
C SER A 99 -7.30 12.66 -3.87
N SER A 100 -7.81 12.00 -2.84
CA SER A 100 -8.81 10.93 -2.95
C SER A 100 -10.13 11.42 -2.37
N LYS A 101 -11.21 11.15 -3.08
CA LYS A 101 -12.58 11.48 -2.64
C LYS A 101 -13.44 10.23 -2.72
N MET A 102 -14.16 9.93 -1.64
CA MET A 102 -14.99 8.71 -1.55
C MET A 102 -16.36 9.02 -0.98
N PHE A 103 -17.40 8.45 -1.58
CA PHE A 103 -18.78 8.54 -1.12
C PHE A 103 -19.21 7.19 -0.53
N LEU A 104 -19.59 7.20 0.74
CA LEU A 104 -20.04 6.02 1.46
C LEU A 104 -21.57 6.04 1.63
N ALA A 105 -22.18 4.86 1.76
CA ALA A 105 -23.57 4.77 2.18
C ALA A 105 -23.70 5.23 3.64
N GLY A 106 -24.82 5.90 3.94
CA GLY A 106 -25.08 6.43 5.28
C GLY A 106 -24.29 7.68 5.66
N ARG A 107 -23.55 8.27 4.69
CA ARG A 107 -22.88 9.58 4.86
C ARG A 107 -23.35 10.54 3.78
N ASP A 108 -23.71 11.76 4.20
CA ASP A 108 -24.15 12.83 3.26
C ASP A 108 -22.94 13.52 2.62
N ALA A 109 -21.83 13.63 3.35
CA ALA A 109 -20.61 14.22 2.84
C ALA A 109 -19.62 13.17 2.36
N ALA A 110 -18.88 13.49 1.29
CA ALA A 110 -17.75 12.69 0.85
C ALA A 110 -16.60 12.77 1.87
N ILE A 111 -15.86 11.66 1.99
CA ILE A 111 -14.56 11.66 2.64
C ILE A 111 -13.55 12.14 1.61
N GLU A 112 -12.81 13.19 1.93
CA GLU A 112 -11.73 13.70 1.08
C GLU A 112 -10.44 13.74 1.87
N VAL A 113 -9.37 13.18 1.29
CA VAL A 113 -8.02 13.18 1.84
C VAL A 113 -7.04 13.69 0.80
N LYS A 114 -6.01 14.39 1.27
CA LYS A 114 -4.97 14.99 0.41
C LYS A 114 -3.61 14.43 0.75
N ALA A 115 -2.76 14.30 -0.25
CA ALA A 115 -1.38 13.88 -0.12
C ALA A 115 -0.44 14.70 -1.00
N ALA A 116 0.83 14.73 -0.63
CA ALA A 116 1.91 14.99 -1.56
C ALA A 116 2.38 13.65 -2.14
N TYR A 117 2.85 13.65 -3.40
CA TYR A 117 3.42 12.45 -4.00
C TYR A 117 4.79 12.68 -4.60
N THR A 118 5.59 11.61 -4.64
CA THR A 118 6.78 11.49 -5.47
C THR A 118 6.57 10.39 -6.51
N ARG A 119 7.28 10.48 -7.64
CA ARG A 119 7.12 9.54 -8.75
C ARG A 119 8.45 8.93 -9.16
N GLU A 120 8.43 7.61 -9.39
CA GLU A 120 9.52 6.85 -9.98
C GLU A 120 8.95 5.95 -11.09
N GLY A 121 9.10 6.36 -12.35
CA GLY A 121 8.48 5.65 -13.47
C GLY A 121 6.95 5.58 -13.32
N PRO A 122 6.34 4.38 -13.33
CA PRO A 122 4.91 4.21 -13.13
C PRO A 122 4.47 4.30 -11.66
N LYS A 123 5.43 4.22 -10.71
CA LYS A 123 5.16 4.16 -9.27
C LYS A 123 4.99 5.55 -8.68
N LEU A 124 3.92 5.75 -7.92
CA LEU A 124 3.69 6.92 -7.07
C LEU A 124 3.78 6.51 -5.60
N THR A 125 4.55 7.28 -4.83
CA THR A 125 4.57 7.18 -3.37
C THR A 125 3.87 8.40 -2.81
N MET A 126 2.75 8.19 -2.13
CA MET A 126 1.87 9.24 -1.61
C MET A 126 2.01 9.35 -0.10
N GLN A 127 2.30 10.55 0.38
CA GLN A 127 2.33 10.89 1.81
C GLN A 127 1.04 11.62 2.18
N TRP A 128 0.15 10.96 2.90
CA TRP A 128 -1.14 11.49 3.31
C TRP A 128 -1.02 12.48 4.46
N GLN A 129 -1.83 13.52 4.45
CA GLN A 129 -1.90 14.48 5.55
C GLN A 129 -2.55 13.82 6.77
N GLY A 130 -1.79 13.70 7.86
CA GLY A 130 -2.28 13.08 9.11
C GLY A 130 -2.39 11.55 9.09
N ALA A 131 -1.90 10.89 8.04
CA ALA A 131 -1.86 9.45 7.89
C ALA A 131 -0.52 8.99 7.31
N GLY A 132 -0.34 7.69 7.12
CA GLY A 132 0.90 7.08 6.63
C GLY A 132 1.18 7.33 5.15
N MET A 133 1.97 6.43 4.57
CA MET A 133 2.29 6.41 3.15
C MET A 133 1.54 5.29 2.45
N THR A 134 1.20 5.54 1.18
CA THR A 134 0.61 4.55 0.29
C THR A 134 1.37 4.53 -1.04
N ILE A 135 1.46 3.36 -1.65
CA ILE A 135 2.07 3.19 -2.97
C ILE A 135 0.96 2.92 -3.98
N GLY A 136 1.04 3.61 -5.12
CA GLY A 136 0.20 3.37 -6.27
C GLY A 136 1.01 3.19 -7.54
N THR A 137 0.37 2.64 -8.58
CA THR A 137 0.98 2.41 -9.90
C THR A 137 0.05 2.94 -10.99
N VAL A 138 0.61 3.70 -11.94
CA VAL A 138 -0.10 4.21 -13.11
C VAL A 138 0.31 3.41 -14.34
N GLU A 139 -0.66 2.81 -15.02
CA GLU A 139 -0.48 2.05 -16.25
C GLU A 139 -1.51 2.51 -17.28
N GLY A 140 -1.08 3.36 -18.20
CA GLY A 140 -1.98 3.96 -19.19
C GLY A 140 -3.04 4.86 -18.54
N ASP A 141 -4.29 4.48 -18.70
CA ASP A 141 -5.47 5.15 -18.11
C ASP A 141 -5.84 4.63 -16.72
N LYS A 142 -5.12 3.61 -16.22
CA LYS A 142 -5.40 2.92 -14.97
C LYS A 142 -4.44 3.38 -13.87
N PHE A 143 -4.99 3.70 -12.70
CA PHE A 143 -4.27 3.92 -11.46
C PHE A 143 -4.71 2.87 -10.43
N THR A 144 -3.76 2.15 -9.85
CA THR A 144 -4.01 1.14 -8.81
C THR A 144 -3.28 1.55 -7.54
N MET A 145 -3.94 1.44 -6.42
CA MET A 145 -3.40 1.80 -5.11
C MET A 145 -3.76 0.70 -4.09
N ASP A 146 -2.78 0.27 -3.30
CA ASP A 146 -3.00 -0.58 -2.12
C ASP A 146 -2.92 0.32 -0.88
N ASN A 147 -3.99 0.36 -0.12
CA ASN A 147 -4.06 1.08 1.15
C ASN A 147 -4.44 0.11 2.26
N GLU A 148 -3.45 -0.27 3.07
CA GLU A 148 -3.62 -1.17 4.22
C GLU A 148 -4.30 -2.51 3.84
N GLY A 149 -3.89 -3.07 2.69
CA GLY A 149 -4.41 -4.34 2.19
C GLY A 149 -5.73 -4.24 1.41
N MET A 150 -6.27 -3.04 1.22
CA MET A 150 -7.41 -2.79 0.35
C MET A 150 -6.96 -2.22 -0.99
N VAL A 151 -7.27 -2.93 -2.06
CA VAL A 151 -6.84 -2.57 -3.43
C VAL A 151 -7.91 -1.75 -4.14
N PHE A 152 -7.56 -0.52 -4.46
CA PHE A 152 -8.41 0.40 -5.23
C PHE A 152 -7.92 0.49 -6.67
N VAL A 153 -8.82 0.36 -7.63
CA VAL A 153 -8.54 0.53 -9.06
C VAL A 153 -9.37 1.68 -9.59
N TYR A 154 -8.67 2.63 -10.20
CA TYR A 154 -9.26 3.83 -10.80
C TYR A 154 -8.95 3.88 -12.30
N LYS A 155 -9.79 4.57 -13.08
CA LYS A 155 -9.58 4.84 -14.51
C LYS A 155 -9.86 6.31 -14.86
N LYS A 156 -9.09 6.83 -15.84
CA LYS A 156 -9.40 8.11 -16.50
C LYS A 156 -10.62 8.00 -17.38
#